data_a655890786cf2b1d7704e3cebb925f92
#
_entry.id   a655890786cf2b1d7704e3cebb925f92
#
_cell.length_a   1.000
_cell.length_b   1.000
_cell.length_c   1.000
_cell.angle_alpha   90.00
_cell.angle_beta   90.00
_cell.angle_gamma   90.00
#
_symmetry.space_group_name_H-M   'P 1'
#
loop_
_entity.id
_entity.type
_entity.pdbx_description
1 polymer ?
#
loop_
_entity_poly.entity_id
_entity_poly.type
_entity_poly.pdbx_seq_one_letter_code
_entity_poly.pdbx_strand_id
1 'polypeptide(L)'
;ARLTFSNSLLREEHLADEKCNALCKALNDSKGVNNGAGNAVSNGVIVHSDLLAGYIKKHYPNLYLVSSTTKVLTDFNDFSNEVKRGDFQYVVPDFRLNKAFEKLDKLTDKEKDKVEFLCNECCWFGCYDRKNCYEIVSCQNLGEDCPDHVCVAPDSQSGYRFSKAMENQAFISVDDIRNTYMPMGFSNFKIEGRGLGSALVLEFLLYYMIKPEYQIHVREDIYLDNMLDLF
;
A
#
# COMPACT_ATOMS: atom_id res chain seq x y z
N ALA A 1 -0.97 6.35 12.00
CA ALA A 1 -0.67 4.94 11.67
C ALA A 1 -1.78 4.35 10.80
N ARG A 2 -1.51 3.22 10.13
CA ARG A 2 -2.50 2.47 9.36
C ARG A 2 -2.44 0.98 9.70
N LEU A 3 -3.60 0.38 10.03
CA LEU A 3 -3.75 -1.07 10.05
C LEU A 3 -3.99 -1.59 8.62
N THR A 4 -3.58 -2.81 8.35
CA THR A 4 -3.85 -3.45 7.06
C THR A 4 -4.71 -4.68 7.29
N PHE A 5 -5.97 -4.60 6.90
CA PHE A 5 -6.97 -5.66 6.96
C PHE A 5 -7.51 -5.93 5.56
N SER A 6 -6.60 -6.37 4.67
CA SER A 6 -6.87 -6.52 3.24
C SER A 6 -7.28 -7.94 2.83
N ASN A 7 -7.74 -8.75 3.77
CA ASN A 7 -8.29 -10.07 3.47
C ASN A 7 -9.54 -9.93 2.61
N SER A 8 -9.60 -10.68 1.51
CA SER A 8 -10.68 -10.61 0.51
C SER A 8 -11.88 -11.52 0.81
N LEU A 9 -11.71 -12.45 1.75
CA LEU A 9 -12.69 -13.53 2.04
C LEU A 9 -13.37 -13.36 3.41
N LEU A 10 -13.36 -12.15 3.97
CA LEU A 10 -13.99 -11.88 5.27
C LEU A 10 -15.49 -12.11 5.22
N ARG A 11 -15.99 -12.79 6.26
CA ARG A 11 -17.41 -13.01 6.58
C ARG A 11 -17.77 -12.31 7.90
N GLU A 12 -19.05 -12.27 8.23
CA GLU A 12 -19.55 -11.58 9.43
C GLU A 12 -18.93 -12.12 10.74
N GLU A 13 -18.72 -13.44 10.83
CA GLU A 13 -18.09 -14.04 12.01
C GLU A 13 -16.67 -13.52 12.29
N HIS A 14 -15.92 -13.14 11.24
CA HIS A 14 -14.57 -12.60 11.39
C HIS A 14 -14.54 -11.17 11.96
N LEU A 15 -15.67 -10.44 11.90
CA LEU A 15 -15.76 -9.09 12.46
C LEU A 15 -15.72 -9.08 14.01
N ALA A 16 -15.94 -10.23 14.63
CA ALA A 16 -15.93 -10.39 16.08
C ALA A 16 -14.51 -10.63 16.66
N ASP A 17 -13.45 -10.67 15.82
CA ASP A 17 -12.07 -10.89 16.29
C ASP A 17 -11.65 -9.84 17.33
N GLU A 18 -11.42 -10.29 18.56
CA GLU A 18 -11.16 -9.40 19.71
C GLU A 18 -9.86 -8.61 19.54
N LYS A 19 -8.81 -9.23 18.99
CA LYS A 19 -7.50 -8.59 18.80
C LYS A 19 -7.56 -7.50 17.77
N CYS A 20 -8.19 -7.77 16.62
CA CYS A 20 -8.39 -6.78 15.56
C CYS A 20 -9.25 -5.61 16.04
N ASN A 21 -10.32 -5.89 16.78
CA ASN A 21 -11.17 -4.86 17.37
C ASN A 21 -10.44 -4.01 18.43
N ALA A 22 -9.60 -4.64 19.28
CA ALA A 22 -8.80 -3.90 20.26
C ALA A 22 -7.80 -2.95 19.58
N LEU A 23 -7.15 -3.39 18.48
CA LEU A 23 -6.27 -2.54 17.67
C LEU A 23 -7.02 -1.37 17.02
N CYS A 24 -8.19 -1.64 16.43
CA CYS A 24 -9.04 -0.58 15.86
C CYS A 24 -9.44 0.44 16.92
N LYS A 25 -9.87 -0.04 18.10
CA LYS A 25 -10.24 0.82 19.22
C LYS A 25 -9.08 1.70 19.68
N ALA A 26 -7.90 1.12 19.89
CA ALA A 26 -6.72 1.86 20.33
C ALA A 26 -6.34 2.98 19.34
N LEU A 27 -6.40 2.72 18.04
CA LEU A 27 -6.10 3.72 17.01
C LEU A 27 -7.23 4.75 16.84
N ASN A 28 -8.49 4.33 16.98
CA ASN A 28 -9.64 5.22 16.93
C ASN A 28 -9.65 6.23 18.08
N ASP A 29 -9.27 5.76 19.28
CA ASP A 29 -9.28 6.57 20.50
C ASP A 29 -7.99 7.40 20.67
N SER A 30 -6.92 7.07 19.92
CA SER A 30 -5.69 7.83 19.97
C SER A 30 -5.90 9.20 19.30
N LYS A 31 -5.56 10.26 20.04
CA LYS A 31 -5.53 11.60 19.45
C LYS A 31 -4.41 11.63 18.41
N GLY A 32 -4.74 11.96 17.17
CA GLY A 32 -3.76 12.11 16.09
C GLY A 32 -2.64 13.06 16.51
N VAL A 33 -1.41 12.71 16.14
CA VAL A 33 -0.24 13.59 16.36
C VAL A 33 -0.40 14.82 15.47
N ASN A 34 -0.30 16.01 16.05
CA ASN A 34 -0.25 17.25 15.29
C ASN A 34 0.97 17.21 14.35
N ASN A 35 0.73 17.33 13.06
CA ASN A 35 1.78 17.34 12.03
C ASN A 35 2.61 18.65 11.97
N GLY A 36 2.63 19.44 13.04
CA GLY A 36 3.31 20.75 13.09
C GLY A 36 2.57 21.88 12.35
N ALA A 37 1.60 21.55 11.49
CA ALA A 37 0.76 22.52 10.78
C ALA A 37 -0.63 22.71 11.47
N GLY A 38 -0.79 22.19 12.69
CA GLY A 38 -2.03 22.34 13.48
C GLY A 38 -3.14 21.35 13.13
N ASN A 39 -2.96 20.47 12.15
CA ASN A 39 -3.94 19.46 11.78
C ASN A 39 -3.64 18.13 12.48
N ALA A 40 -4.63 17.55 13.16
CA ALA A 40 -4.53 16.21 13.70
C ALA A 40 -4.48 15.19 12.55
N VAL A 41 -3.40 14.41 12.48
CA VAL A 41 -3.30 13.30 11.51
C VAL A 41 -4.09 12.13 12.07
N SER A 42 -5.21 11.80 11.45
CA SER A 42 -6.02 10.63 11.81
C SER A 42 -5.26 9.33 11.50
N ASN A 43 -5.62 8.27 12.23
CA ASN A 43 -5.20 6.92 11.88
C ASN A 43 -6.15 6.31 10.84
N GLY A 44 -5.72 5.26 10.14
CA GLY A 44 -6.54 4.65 9.09
C GLY A 44 -6.48 3.14 9.05
N VAL A 45 -7.35 2.57 8.23
CA VAL A 45 -7.41 1.13 7.96
C VAL A 45 -7.43 0.90 6.45
N ILE A 46 -6.53 0.04 5.98
CA ILE A 46 -6.52 -0.42 4.59
C ILE A 46 -7.43 -1.65 4.52
N VAL A 47 -8.46 -1.58 3.70
CA VAL A 47 -9.48 -2.64 3.59
C VAL A 47 -9.67 -3.10 2.16
N HIS A 48 -10.00 -4.39 2.00
CA HIS A 48 -10.48 -4.98 0.75
C HIS A 48 -12.01 -5.09 0.78
N SER A 49 -12.54 -5.65 1.85
CA SER A 49 -13.95 -6.01 1.99
C SER A 49 -14.82 -4.79 2.29
N ASP A 50 -15.91 -4.63 1.54
CA ASP A 50 -16.93 -3.61 1.81
C ASP A 50 -17.70 -3.90 3.11
N LEU A 51 -17.83 -5.18 3.49
CA LEU A 51 -18.36 -5.59 4.79
C LEU A 51 -17.55 -5.00 5.93
N LEU A 52 -16.21 -5.16 5.87
CA LEU A 52 -15.31 -4.58 6.87
C LEU A 52 -15.30 -3.06 6.82
N ALA A 53 -15.35 -2.46 5.63
CA ALA A 53 -15.41 -1.00 5.49
C ALA A 53 -16.65 -0.44 6.21
N GLY A 54 -17.82 -1.04 6.02
CA GLY A 54 -19.06 -0.67 6.72
C GLY A 54 -18.95 -0.85 8.24
N TYR A 55 -18.36 -1.96 8.68
CA TYR A 55 -18.14 -2.22 10.11
C TYR A 55 -17.23 -1.17 10.77
N ILE A 56 -16.08 -0.86 10.15
CA ILE A 56 -15.14 0.15 10.67
C ILE A 56 -15.80 1.52 10.74
N LYS A 57 -16.50 1.97 9.71
CA LYS A 57 -17.20 3.26 9.70
C LYS A 57 -18.22 3.37 10.83
N LYS A 58 -18.91 2.27 11.15
CA LYS A 58 -19.94 2.23 12.18
C LYS A 58 -19.35 2.24 13.59
N HIS A 59 -18.28 1.48 13.83
CA HIS A 59 -17.75 1.22 15.16
C HIS A 59 -16.52 2.07 15.54
N TYR A 60 -15.77 2.56 14.53
CA TYR A 60 -14.51 3.30 14.70
C TYR A 60 -14.48 4.54 13.79
N PRO A 61 -15.39 5.51 13.99
CA PRO A 61 -15.63 6.62 13.07
C PRO A 61 -14.46 7.60 12.93
N ASN A 62 -13.47 7.59 13.83
CA ASN A 62 -12.28 8.43 13.74
C ASN A 62 -11.20 7.83 12.82
N LEU A 63 -11.38 6.58 12.36
CA LEU A 63 -10.46 5.94 11.43
C LEU A 63 -10.88 6.22 9.99
N TYR A 64 -9.96 6.75 9.17
CA TYR A 64 -10.22 6.83 7.74
C TYR A 64 -9.96 5.49 7.06
N LEU A 65 -10.60 5.29 5.90
CA LEU A 65 -10.45 4.07 5.12
C LEU A 65 -9.56 4.29 3.89
N VAL A 66 -8.78 3.25 3.56
CA VAL A 66 -8.00 3.17 2.33
C VAL A 66 -8.45 1.94 1.55
N SER A 67 -8.86 2.13 0.30
CA SER A 67 -9.16 1.00 -0.59
C SER A 67 -7.87 0.30 -1.02
N SER A 68 -7.79 -1.01 -0.77
CA SER A 68 -6.59 -1.81 -0.97
C SER A 68 -6.32 -2.13 -2.43
N THR A 69 -5.04 -2.14 -2.82
CA THR A 69 -4.58 -2.69 -4.12
C THR A 69 -4.95 -4.16 -4.33
N THR A 70 -5.24 -4.90 -3.23
CA THR A 70 -5.69 -6.30 -3.33
C THR A 70 -7.04 -6.47 -4.04
N LYS A 71 -7.80 -5.38 -4.23
CA LYS A 71 -9.01 -5.38 -5.09
C LYS A 71 -8.69 -5.61 -6.56
N VAL A 72 -7.43 -5.40 -6.97
CA VAL A 72 -6.94 -5.66 -8.33
C VAL A 72 -7.77 -4.93 -9.39
N LEU A 73 -8.03 -3.65 -9.16
CA LEU A 73 -8.78 -2.78 -10.08
C LEU A 73 -7.91 -2.41 -11.28
N THR A 74 -7.86 -3.28 -12.29
CA THR A 74 -7.05 -3.12 -13.49
C THR A 74 -7.74 -2.29 -14.58
N ASP A 75 -9.07 -2.28 -14.60
CA ASP A 75 -9.83 -1.39 -15.46
C ASP A 75 -9.88 0.02 -14.86
N PHE A 76 -9.65 1.02 -15.71
CA PHE A 76 -9.61 2.41 -15.25
C PHE A 76 -10.99 2.93 -14.82
N ASN A 77 -12.08 2.46 -15.42
CA ASN A 77 -13.42 2.90 -15.03
C ASN A 77 -13.77 2.35 -13.65
N ASP A 78 -13.44 1.09 -13.37
CA ASP A 78 -13.63 0.47 -12.05
C ASP A 78 -12.82 1.22 -11.00
N PHE A 79 -11.55 1.52 -11.29
CA PHE A 79 -10.69 2.31 -10.42
C PHE A 79 -11.25 3.73 -10.20
N SER A 80 -11.67 4.44 -11.27
CA SER A 80 -12.27 5.77 -11.17
C SER A 80 -13.56 5.77 -10.35
N ASN A 81 -14.38 4.73 -10.51
CA ASN A 81 -15.61 4.57 -9.71
C ASN A 81 -15.28 4.38 -8.23
N GLU A 82 -14.23 3.60 -7.92
CA GLU A 82 -13.78 3.43 -6.53
C GLU A 82 -13.25 4.74 -5.93
N VAL A 83 -12.50 5.56 -6.70
CA VAL A 83 -12.03 6.89 -6.28
C VAL A 83 -13.20 7.83 -5.98
N LYS A 84 -14.28 7.75 -6.76
CA LYS A 84 -15.48 8.58 -6.58
C LYS A 84 -16.30 8.21 -5.34
N ARG A 85 -16.12 7.01 -4.80
CA ARG A 85 -16.79 6.62 -3.56
C ARG A 85 -16.43 7.58 -2.43
N GLY A 86 -17.42 7.99 -1.67
CA GLY A 86 -17.24 8.85 -0.48
C GLY A 86 -16.67 8.11 0.73
N ASP A 87 -16.49 6.79 0.63
CA ASP A 87 -16.07 5.93 1.74
C ASP A 87 -14.58 6.00 2.03
N PHE A 88 -13.76 6.22 1.01
CA PHE A 88 -12.31 6.13 1.10
C PHE A 88 -11.64 7.49 1.05
N GLN A 89 -10.70 7.70 1.96
CA GLN A 89 -9.80 8.85 1.92
C GLN A 89 -8.72 8.64 0.86
N TYR A 90 -8.24 7.40 0.71
CA TYR A 90 -7.28 7.03 -0.32
C TYR A 90 -7.70 5.75 -1.03
N VAL A 91 -7.36 5.67 -2.30
CA VAL A 91 -7.59 4.49 -3.15
C VAL A 91 -6.27 4.12 -3.82
N VAL A 92 -5.83 2.87 -3.60
CA VAL A 92 -4.60 2.36 -4.21
C VAL A 92 -4.95 1.65 -5.51
N PRO A 93 -4.54 2.17 -6.68
CA PRO A 93 -4.78 1.50 -7.96
C PRO A 93 -4.04 0.17 -8.04
N ASP A 94 -4.44 -0.69 -8.97
CA ASP A 94 -3.55 -1.75 -9.40
C ASP A 94 -2.31 -1.12 -10.07
N PHE A 95 -1.12 -1.63 -9.76
CA PHE A 95 0.15 -1.06 -10.21
C PHE A 95 0.29 -0.93 -11.72
N ARG A 96 -0.45 -1.73 -12.50
CA ARG A 96 -0.50 -1.64 -13.96
C ARG A 96 -1.11 -0.33 -14.46
N LEU A 97 -1.86 0.38 -13.61
CA LEU A 97 -2.39 1.71 -13.91
C LEU A 97 -1.42 2.84 -13.55
N ASN A 98 -0.31 2.55 -12.86
CA ASN A 98 0.61 3.58 -12.39
C ASN A 98 1.03 4.56 -13.49
N LYS A 99 1.33 4.07 -14.68
CA LYS A 99 1.78 4.90 -15.82
C LYS A 99 0.72 5.13 -16.91
N ALA A 100 -0.56 4.95 -16.58
CA ALA A 100 -1.67 5.23 -17.49
C ALA A 100 -2.00 6.74 -17.52
N PHE A 101 -1.01 7.59 -17.80
CA PHE A 101 -1.08 9.04 -17.63
C PHE A 101 -2.26 9.70 -18.35
N GLU A 102 -2.54 9.32 -19.61
CA GLU A 102 -3.69 9.85 -20.38
C GLU A 102 -5.04 9.58 -19.71
N LYS A 103 -5.14 8.47 -18.94
CA LYS A 103 -6.33 8.12 -18.18
C LYS A 103 -6.34 8.85 -16.83
N LEU A 104 -5.20 8.84 -16.12
CA LEU A 104 -5.03 9.48 -14.83
C LEU A 104 -5.27 11.00 -14.89
N ASP A 105 -4.90 11.64 -15.99
CA ASP A 105 -5.13 13.08 -16.20
C ASP A 105 -6.60 13.47 -16.30
N LYS A 106 -7.49 12.51 -16.58
CA LYS A 106 -8.96 12.74 -16.62
C LYS A 106 -9.58 12.85 -15.23
N LEU A 107 -8.86 12.50 -14.18
CA LEU A 107 -9.32 12.67 -12.81
C LEU A 107 -9.31 14.16 -12.43
N THR A 108 -10.32 14.59 -11.70
CA THR A 108 -10.34 15.92 -11.10
C THR A 108 -9.31 16.06 -10.00
N ASP A 109 -8.92 17.28 -9.62
CA ASP A 109 -7.94 17.51 -8.54
C ASP A 109 -8.35 16.83 -7.24
N LYS A 110 -9.65 16.87 -6.87
CA LYS A 110 -10.16 16.17 -5.68
C LYS A 110 -10.06 14.66 -5.77
N GLU A 111 -10.15 14.09 -6.96
CA GLU A 111 -9.96 12.66 -7.19
C GLU A 111 -8.48 12.30 -7.16
N LYS A 112 -7.62 13.13 -7.74
CA LYS A 112 -6.14 12.97 -7.71
C LYS A 112 -5.61 12.97 -6.28
N ASP A 113 -6.15 13.80 -5.40
CA ASP A 113 -5.80 13.84 -3.96
C ASP A 113 -6.11 12.53 -3.22
N LYS A 114 -7.00 11.69 -3.75
CA LYS A 114 -7.32 10.38 -3.17
C LYS A 114 -6.47 9.24 -3.70
N VAL A 115 -5.79 9.41 -4.82
CA VAL A 115 -4.99 8.34 -5.42
C VAL A 115 -3.70 8.16 -4.65
N GLU A 116 -3.44 6.95 -4.15
CA GLU A 116 -2.19 6.59 -3.47
C GLU A 116 -1.45 5.52 -4.28
N PHE A 117 -0.39 5.90 -4.97
CA PHE A 117 0.37 5.00 -5.83
C PHE A 117 1.31 4.10 -5.05
N LEU A 118 1.32 2.81 -5.36
CA LEU A 118 2.33 1.87 -4.90
C LEU A 118 3.55 1.96 -5.82
N CYS A 119 4.66 2.51 -5.31
CA CYS A 119 5.80 2.89 -6.15
C CYS A 119 6.71 1.73 -6.55
N ASN A 120 6.83 0.72 -5.67
CA ASN A 120 7.85 -0.33 -5.75
C ASN A 120 7.25 -1.74 -5.79
N GLU A 121 6.14 -1.92 -6.50
CA GLU A 121 5.49 -3.22 -6.65
C GLU A 121 6.46 -4.27 -7.23
N CYS A 122 6.47 -5.45 -6.62
CA CYS A 122 7.34 -6.55 -7.03
C CYS A 122 6.64 -7.61 -7.89
N CYS A 123 5.32 -7.60 -7.98
CA CYS A 123 4.60 -8.52 -8.85
C CYS A 123 4.98 -8.31 -10.31
N TRP A 124 5.09 -9.43 -11.04
CA TRP A 124 5.31 -9.38 -12.47
C TRP A 124 4.22 -8.56 -13.18
N PHE A 125 4.62 -7.62 -14.05
CA PHE A 125 3.70 -6.71 -14.72
C PHE A 125 2.65 -7.45 -15.57
N GLY A 126 3.03 -8.57 -16.19
CA GLY A 126 2.15 -9.44 -16.97
C GLY A 126 1.29 -10.41 -16.16
N CYS A 127 1.27 -10.32 -14.83
CA CYS A 127 0.54 -11.26 -13.98
C CYS A 127 -0.99 -11.19 -14.22
N TYR A 128 -1.57 -12.28 -14.67
CA TYR A 128 -3.02 -12.43 -14.85
C TYR A 128 -3.70 -13.08 -13.64
N ASP A 129 -2.94 -13.62 -12.70
CA ASP A 129 -3.41 -14.44 -11.58
C ASP A 129 -3.38 -13.72 -10.22
N ARG A 130 -3.11 -12.42 -10.21
CA ARG A 130 -2.92 -11.63 -8.99
C ARG A 130 -4.13 -11.68 -8.04
N LYS A 131 -5.34 -11.67 -8.59
CA LYS A 131 -6.57 -11.73 -7.78
C LYS A 131 -6.67 -13.06 -7.05
N ASN A 132 -6.51 -14.17 -7.76
CA ASN A 132 -6.48 -15.51 -7.18
C ASN A 132 -5.36 -15.66 -6.13
N CYS A 133 -4.18 -15.12 -6.41
CA CYS A 133 -3.08 -15.10 -5.44
C CYS A 133 -3.50 -14.42 -4.12
N TYR A 134 -4.18 -13.28 -4.14
CA TYR A 134 -4.68 -12.63 -2.94
C TYR A 134 -5.81 -13.40 -2.26
N GLU A 135 -6.68 -14.07 -3.01
CA GLU A 135 -7.74 -14.93 -2.46
C GLU A 135 -7.14 -16.13 -1.70
N ILE A 136 -6.12 -16.77 -2.27
CA ILE A 136 -5.42 -17.88 -1.60
C ILE A 136 -4.70 -17.42 -0.33
N VAL A 137 -3.97 -16.30 -0.39
CA VAL A 137 -3.35 -15.72 0.81
C VAL A 137 -4.41 -15.36 1.86
N SER A 138 -5.56 -14.87 1.43
CA SER A 138 -6.69 -14.57 2.33
C SER A 138 -7.25 -15.83 2.98
N CYS A 139 -7.43 -16.90 2.22
CA CYS A 139 -7.85 -18.21 2.69
C CYS A 139 -6.87 -18.76 3.75
N GLN A 140 -5.58 -18.77 3.43
CA GLN A 140 -4.52 -19.21 4.35
C GLN A 140 -4.51 -18.41 5.66
N ASN A 141 -4.70 -17.09 5.58
CA ASN A 141 -4.75 -16.23 6.77
C ASN A 141 -5.97 -16.49 7.65
N LEU A 142 -7.04 -17.06 7.10
CA LEU A 142 -8.22 -17.51 7.86
C LEU A 142 -8.04 -18.92 8.44
N GLY A 143 -6.95 -19.62 8.12
CA GLY A 143 -6.70 -20.99 8.56
C GLY A 143 -7.61 -22.01 7.88
N GLU A 144 -8.17 -21.67 6.73
CA GLU A 144 -9.05 -22.53 5.93
C GLU A 144 -8.24 -23.49 5.04
N ASP A 145 -8.89 -24.56 4.59
CA ASP A 145 -8.31 -25.45 3.58
C ASP A 145 -8.25 -24.74 2.24
N CYS A 146 -7.07 -24.55 1.70
CA CYS A 146 -6.82 -23.72 0.52
C CYS A 146 -6.15 -24.54 -0.57
N PRO A 147 -6.48 -24.28 -1.84
CA PRO A 147 -5.78 -24.90 -2.95
C PRO A 147 -4.31 -24.49 -2.98
N ASP A 148 -3.46 -25.39 -3.47
CA ASP A 148 -2.06 -25.06 -3.75
C ASP A 148 -1.98 -23.93 -4.78
N HIS A 149 -1.07 -23.01 -4.56
CA HIS A 149 -0.84 -21.90 -5.47
C HIS A 149 0.64 -21.73 -5.78
N VAL A 150 0.94 -21.62 -7.06
CA VAL A 150 2.30 -21.33 -7.55
C VAL A 150 2.27 -20.01 -8.33
N CYS A 151 3.17 -19.10 -7.98
CA CYS A 151 3.29 -17.83 -8.66
C CYS A 151 3.60 -18.04 -10.15
N VAL A 152 2.81 -17.41 -11.02
CA VAL A 152 2.92 -17.52 -12.49
C VAL A 152 4.04 -16.66 -13.09
N ALA A 153 4.75 -15.87 -12.28
CA ALA A 153 5.85 -15.05 -12.77
C ALA A 153 7.00 -15.93 -13.30
N PRO A 154 7.58 -15.58 -14.47
CA PRO A 154 8.65 -16.37 -15.09
C PRO A 154 9.86 -16.59 -14.19
N ASP A 155 10.10 -15.66 -13.25
CA ASP A 155 11.24 -15.64 -12.34
C ASP A 155 10.83 -15.82 -10.87
N SER A 156 9.68 -16.45 -10.62
CA SER A 156 9.11 -16.64 -9.27
C SER A 156 10.08 -17.28 -8.26
N GLN A 157 11.00 -18.11 -8.73
CA GLN A 157 12.02 -18.77 -7.90
C GLN A 157 13.20 -17.86 -7.52
N SER A 158 13.36 -16.69 -8.13
CA SER A 158 14.50 -15.79 -7.90
C SER A 158 14.39 -14.98 -6.62
N GLY A 159 13.23 -15.00 -5.98
CA GLY A 159 12.91 -14.16 -4.84
C GLY A 159 12.81 -12.67 -5.20
N TYR A 160 12.49 -11.87 -4.19
CA TYR A 160 12.39 -10.42 -4.34
C TYR A 160 13.75 -9.76 -4.14
N ARG A 161 14.04 -8.76 -4.99
CA ARG A 161 15.25 -7.93 -4.90
C ARG A 161 14.90 -6.47 -5.14
N PHE A 162 15.67 -5.57 -4.55
CA PHE A 162 15.52 -4.11 -4.78
C PHE A 162 15.61 -3.76 -6.27
N SER A 163 16.61 -4.28 -6.98
CA SER A 163 16.79 -4.05 -8.43
C SER A 163 15.59 -4.55 -9.24
N LYS A 164 14.99 -5.66 -8.86
CA LYS A 164 13.83 -6.23 -9.53
C LYS A 164 12.61 -5.29 -9.50
N ALA A 165 12.38 -4.61 -8.39
CA ALA A 165 11.33 -3.59 -8.34
C ALA A 165 11.61 -2.43 -9.29
N MET A 166 12.86 -1.99 -9.39
CA MET A 166 13.25 -0.89 -10.29
C MET A 166 13.13 -1.25 -11.78
N GLU A 167 13.25 -2.54 -12.11
CA GLU A 167 13.07 -3.05 -13.49
C GLU A 167 11.58 -3.21 -13.87
N ASN A 168 10.68 -3.15 -12.90
CA ASN A 168 9.25 -3.25 -13.16
C ASN A 168 8.76 -2.05 -13.97
N GLN A 169 7.98 -2.30 -15.03
CA GLN A 169 7.41 -1.24 -15.87
C GLN A 169 6.53 -0.27 -15.10
N ALA A 170 5.95 -0.71 -14.00
CA ALA A 170 5.11 0.11 -13.12
C ALA A 170 5.90 0.88 -12.06
N PHE A 171 7.21 0.67 -11.95
CA PHE A 171 8.03 1.36 -10.95
C PHE A 171 7.94 2.87 -11.09
N ILE A 172 7.74 3.55 -9.98
CA ILE A 172 7.68 5.00 -9.92
C ILE A 172 8.96 5.49 -9.23
N SER A 173 9.85 6.10 -10.00
CA SER A 173 11.09 6.66 -9.50
C SER A 173 10.87 8.00 -8.78
N VAL A 174 11.89 8.47 -8.05
CA VAL A 174 11.91 9.83 -7.46
C VAL A 174 11.76 10.89 -8.55
N ASP A 175 12.38 10.69 -9.71
CA ASP A 175 12.28 11.61 -10.84
C ASP A 175 10.89 11.57 -11.48
N ASP A 176 10.26 10.40 -11.61
CA ASP A 176 8.86 10.31 -12.03
C ASP A 176 7.95 11.10 -11.09
N ILE A 177 8.14 10.95 -9.77
CA ILE A 177 7.35 11.69 -8.77
C ILE A 177 7.47 13.20 -8.98
N ARG A 178 8.70 13.70 -9.05
CA ARG A 178 8.97 15.14 -9.14
C ARG A 178 8.57 15.76 -10.48
N ASN A 179 8.84 15.05 -11.56
CA ASN A 179 8.76 15.62 -12.91
C ASN A 179 7.45 15.27 -13.62
N THR A 180 6.69 14.28 -13.13
CA THR A 180 5.44 13.84 -13.78
C THR A 180 4.27 13.87 -12.82
N TYR A 181 4.30 13.10 -11.73
CA TYR A 181 3.12 12.95 -10.87
C TYR A 181 2.77 14.23 -10.11
N MET A 182 3.75 14.89 -9.48
CA MET A 182 3.49 16.14 -8.76
C MET A 182 2.97 17.25 -9.69
N PRO A 183 3.54 17.50 -10.88
CA PRO A 183 2.98 18.44 -11.84
C PRO A 183 1.57 18.09 -12.32
N MET A 184 1.22 16.81 -12.38
CA MET A 184 -0.14 16.35 -12.67
C MET A 184 -1.12 16.52 -11.50
N GLY A 185 -0.65 16.90 -10.30
CA GLY A 185 -1.48 17.11 -9.11
C GLY A 185 -1.58 15.91 -8.18
N PHE A 186 -0.76 14.86 -8.34
CA PHE A 186 -0.72 13.72 -7.42
C PHE A 186 0.28 13.95 -6.30
N SER A 187 -0.09 13.55 -5.06
CA SER A 187 0.72 13.80 -3.86
C SER A 187 0.92 12.60 -2.94
N ASN A 188 0.25 11.47 -3.20
CA ASN A 188 0.29 10.33 -2.29
C ASN A 188 1.02 9.14 -2.91
N PHE A 189 2.12 8.75 -2.26
CA PHE A 189 3.01 7.69 -2.71
C PHE A 189 3.28 6.72 -1.58
N LYS A 190 3.25 5.43 -1.89
CA LYS A 190 3.37 4.34 -0.92
C LYS A 190 4.51 3.42 -1.30
N ILE A 191 5.27 3.00 -0.29
CA ILE A 191 6.30 1.98 -0.40
C ILE A 191 5.74 0.69 0.21
N GLU A 192 5.85 -0.42 -0.50
CA GLU A 192 5.61 -1.74 0.07
C GLU A 192 6.92 -2.35 0.63
N GLY A 193 6.82 -3.44 1.36
CA GLY A 193 8.00 -4.18 1.79
C GLY A 193 7.93 -4.79 3.18
N ARG A 194 6.84 -4.64 3.91
CA ARG A 194 6.73 -5.16 5.29
C ARG A 194 7.02 -6.66 5.42
N GLY A 195 6.68 -7.45 4.39
CA GLY A 195 6.96 -8.89 4.34
C GLY A 195 8.35 -9.24 3.77
N LEU A 196 9.11 -8.25 3.31
CA LEU A 196 10.38 -8.45 2.59
C LEU A 196 11.62 -8.33 3.49
N GLY A 197 11.40 -8.02 4.76
CA GLY A 197 12.47 -7.78 5.72
C GLY A 197 12.90 -6.32 5.84
N SER A 198 13.46 -5.97 7.00
CA SER A 198 13.83 -4.59 7.34
C SER A 198 14.88 -4.00 6.40
N ALA A 199 15.82 -4.79 5.93
CA ALA A 199 16.90 -4.34 5.05
C ALA A 199 16.35 -3.80 3.71
N LEU A 200 15.40 -4.50 3.07
CA LEU A 200 14.78 -4.02 1.83
C LEU A 200 13.93 -2.79 2.04
N VAL A 201 13.16 -2.74 3.12
CA VAL A 201 12.38 -1.54 3.48
C VAL A 201 13.30 -0.34 3.67
N LEU A 202 14.43 -0.53 4.36
CA LEU A 202 15.44 0.52 4.55
C LEU A 202 16.01 1.02 3.23
N GLU A 203 16.39 0.11 2.31
CA GLU A 203 16.91 0.51 0.99
C GLU A 203 15.90 1.33 0.19
N PHE A 204 14.61 0.99 0.22
CA PHE A 204 13.60 1.82 -0.41
C PHE A 204 13.41 3.17 0.28
N LEU A 205 13.47 3.23 1.61
CA LEU A 205 13.43 4.50 2.34
C LEU A 205 14.62 5.38 1.98
N LEU A 206 15.83 4.82 1.91
CA LEU A 206 17.02 5.54 1.46
C LEU A 206 16.83 6.09 0.04
N TYR A 207 16.34 5.25 -0.88
CA TYR A 207 16.11 5.65 -2.25
C TYR A 207 15.12 6.82 -2.40
N TYR A 208 13.97 6.75 -1.70
CA TYR A 208 12.91 7.75 -1.86
C TYR A 208 13.08 9.00 -1.01
N MET A 209 13.72 8.90 0.15
CA MET A 209 13.73 9.97 1.16
C MET A 209 15.07 10.67 1.32
N ILE A 210 16.18 10.04 0.89
CA ILE A 210 17.52 10.62 1.01
C ILE A 210 18.00 11.09 -0.35
N LYS A 211 18.56 12.31 -0.40
CA LYS A 211 19.16 12.83 -1.63
C LYS A 211 20.32 11.94 -2.07
N PRO A 212 20.51 11.70 -3.38
CA PRO A 212 21.50 10.77 -3.91
C PRO A 212 22.90 10.98 -3.34
N GLU A 213 23.32 12.23 -3.16
CA GLU A 213 24.65 12.60 -2.65
C GLU A 213 24.90 12.17 -1.19
N TYR A 214 23.83 11.92 -0.41
CA TYR A 214 23.94 11.50 0.98
C TYR A 214 23.62 10.01 1.22
N GLN A 215 23.11 9.29 0.22
CA GLN A 215 22.66 7.91 0.39
C GLN A 215 23.77 6.97 0.87
N ILE A 216 25.01 7.16 0.40
CA ILE A 216 26.15 6.34 0.80
C ILE A 216 26.47 6.60 2.28
N HIS A 217 26.57 7.86 2.71
CA HIS A 217 26.85 8.20 4.10
C HIS A 217 25.81 7.64 5.07
N VAL A 218 24.54 7.88 4.77
CA VAL A 218 23.45 7.37 5.63
C VAL A 218 23.45 5.86 5.70
N ARG A 219 23.75 5.17 4.57
CA ARG A 219 23.87 3.70 4.55
C ARG A 219 25.06 3.23 5.39
N GLU A 220 26.21 3.86 5.26
CA GLU A 220 27.40 3.54 6.05
C GLU A 220 27.15 3.72 7.55
N ASP A 221 26.55 4.84 7.96
CA ASP A 221 26.21 5.11 9.36
C ASP A 221 25.28 4.01 9.91
N ILE A 222 24.19 3.68 9.21
CA ILE A 222 23.23 2.67 9.65
C ILE A 222 23.88 1.28 9.73
N TYR A 223 24.70 0.88 8.75
CA TYR A 223 25.35 -0.43 8.75
C TYR A 223 26.46 -0.51 9.79
N LEU A 224 27.22 0.56 10.01
CA LEU A 224 28.24 0.63 11.04
C LEU A 224 27.63 0.56 12.43
N ASP A 225 26.55 1.30 12.67
CA ASP A 225 25.86 1.30 13.95
C ASP A 225 25.28 -0.09 14.27
N ASN A 226 24.66 -0.77 13.31
CA ASN A 226 24.17 -2.13 13.48
C ASN A 226 25.30 -3.15 13.68
N MET A 227 26.44 -2.97 13.01
CA MET A 227 27.57 -3.89 13.09
C MET A 227 28.37 -3.73 14.39
N LEU A 228 28.37 -2.52 14.96
CA LEU A 228 29.10 -2.21 16.18
C LEU A 228 28.22 -2.31 17.43
N ASP A 229 26.96 -2.72 17.28
CA ASP A 229 26.00 -2.90 18.40
C ASP A 229 25.84 -1.61 19.23
N LEU A 230 25.80 -0.45 18.54
CA LEU A 230 25.80 0.87 19.17
C LEU A 230 24.41 1.37 19.58
N PHE A 231 23.33 0.57 19.35
CA PHE A 231 21.94 0.86 19.74
C PHE A 231 21.27 -0.32 20.44
#